data_0594ccab5555dc4ae75e28d071c962be
#
_entry.id   0594ccab5555dc4ae75e28d071c962be
#
_cell.length_a   1.000
_cell.length_b   1.000
_cell.length_c   1.000
_cell.angle_alpha   90.00
_cell.angle_beta   90.00
_cell.angle_gamma   90.00
#
_symmetry.space_group_name_H-M   'P 1'
#
loop_
_entity.id
_entity.type
_entity.pdbx_description
1 polymer ?
#
loop_
_entity_poly.entity_id
_entity_poly.type
_entity_poly.pdbx_seq_one_letter_code
_entity_poly.pdbx_strand_id
1 'polypeptide(L)'
;MKRLAVIAVASIFASLSISTAFASEQECKKLKNESDVIYAAKGFCFKDPEAKAKFNDNCFTTKPKFTPKEQEKLDAIKERQKELNCK
;
A
#
# COMPACT_ATOMS: atom_id res chain seq x y z
N MET A 1 -36.71 10.33 -26.40
CA MET A 1 -36.56 10.93 -25.08
C MET A 1 -35.79 10.06 -24.12
N LYS A 2 -36.17 8.83 -24.01
CA LYS A 2 -35.56 7.91 -23.06
C LYS A 2 -34.15 7.47 -23.46
N ARG A 3 -33.82 7.64 -24.70
CA ARG A 3 -32.54 7.19 -25.23
C ARG A 3 -31.36 7.98 -24.71
N LEU A 4 -31.59 9.18 -24.24
CA LEU A 4 -30.54 10.07 -23.79
C LEU A 4 -29.83 9.54 -22.52
N ALA A 5 -30.58 8.85 -21.68
CA ALA A 5 -30.01 8.31 -20.45
C ALA A 5 -28.94 7.26 -20.70
N VAL A 6 -29.07 6.51 -21.78
CA VAL A 6 -28.13 5.43 -22.09
C VAL A 6 -26.75 5.97 -22.43
N ILE A 7 -26.69 7.11 -23.09
CA ILE A 7 -25.44 7.70 -23.52
C ILE A 7 -24.59 8.14 -22.31
N ALA A 8 -25.24 8.67 -21.30
CA ALA A 8 -24.56 9.16 -20.12
C ALA A 8 -23.83 8.03 -19.36
N VAL A 9 -24.41 6.85 -19.35
CA VAL A 9 -23.82 5.71 -18.66
C VAL A 9 -22.52 5.28 -19.29
N ALA A 10 -22.44 5.32 -20.61
CA ALA A 10 -21.21 4.92 -21.31
C ALA A 10 -20.03 5.81 -20.95
N SER A 11 -20.28 7.09 -20.76
CA SER A 11 -19.23 8.05 -20.42
C SER A 11 -18.61 7.74 -19.05
N ILE A 12 -19.42 7.30 -18.12
CA ILE A 12 -18.97 7.02 -16.76
C ILE A 12 -17.98 5.86 -16.74
N PHE A 13 -18.21 4.84 -17.55
CA PHE A 13 -17.31 3.69 -17.59
C PHE A 13 -15.91 4.06 -18.06
N ALA A 14 -15.81 4.95 -19.02
CA ALA A 14 -14.52 5.38 -19.53
C ALA A 14 -13.69 6.07 -18.45
N SER A 15 -14.35 6.87 -17.61
CA SER A 15 -13.67 7.56 -16.52
C SER A 15 -13.12 6.61 -15.49
N LEU A 16 -13.84 5.55 -15.18
CA LEU A 16 -13.40 4.57 -14.20
C LEU A 16 -12.14 3.84 -14.63
N SER A 17 -12.00 3.56 -15.91
CA SER A 17 -10.81 2.87 -16.43
C SER A 17 -9.54 3.68 -16.19
N ILE A 18 -9.60 4.98 -16.34
CA ILE A 18 -8.45 5.86 -16.14
C ILE A 18 -8.07 5.94 -14.67
N SER A 19 -9.06 5.98 -13.78
CA SER A 19 -8.82 6.09 -12.35
C SER A 19 -8.08 4.90 -11.79
N THR A 20 -8.24 3.72 -12.37
CA THR A 20 -7.65 2.49 -11.86
C THR A 20 -6.13 2.55 -11.77
N ALA A 21 -5.46 3.17 -12.74
CA ALA A 21 -4.01 3.25 -12.77
C ALA A 21 -3.46 4.05 -11.59
N PHE A 22 -4.08 5.17 -11.27
CA PHE A 22 -3.65 6.00 -10.14
C PHE A 22 -3.91 5.32 -8.81
N ALA A 23 -5.04 4.60 -8.72
CA ALA A 23 -5.38 3.89 -7.49
C ALA A 23 -4.32 2.87 -7.12
N SER A 24 -3.74 2.19 -8.11
CA SER A 24 -2.69 1.19 -7.85
C SER A 24 -1.43 1.80 -7.27
N GLU A 25 -0.99 2.93 -7.80
CA GLU A 25 0.20 3.60 -7.28
C GLU A 25 0.01 4.06 -5.84
N GLN A 26 -1.13 4.66 -5.56
CA GLN A 26 -1.43 5.13 -4.22
C GLN A 26 -1.57 3.98 -3.25
N GLU A 27 -2.16 2.89 -3.71
CA GLU A 27 -2.31 1.71 -2.87
C GLU A 27 -0.95 1.08 -2.56
N CYS A 28 -0.04 1.04 -3.52
CA CYS A 28 1.31 0.54 -3.28
C CYS A 28 2.04 1.35 -2.21
N LYS A 29 1.93 2.67 -2.27
CA LYS A 29 2.54 3.53 -1.26
C LYS A 29 1.92 3.31 0.11
N LYS A 30 0.62 3.16 0.15
CA LYS A 30 -0.10 2.91 1.40
C LYS A 30 0.32 1.59 2.02
N LEU A 31 0.42 0.54 1.22
CA LEU A 31 0.84 -0.77 1.68
C LEU A 31 2.27 -0.73 2.23
N LYS A 32 3.17 -0.04 1.52
CA LYS A 32 4.53 0.11 1.99
C LYS A 32 4.58 0.83 3.33
N ASN A 33 3.81 1.90 3.46
CA ASN A 33 3.76 2.65 4.70
C ASN A 33 3.19 1.80 5.85
N GLU A 34 2.17 1.03 5.60
CA GLU A 34 1.60 0.14 6.62
C GLU A 34 2.63 -0.89 7.08
N SER A 35 3.36 -1.47 6.16
CA SER A 35 4.43 -2.40 6.48
C SER A 35 5.51 -1.73 7.32
N ASP A 36 5.94 -0.54 6.90
CA ASP A 36 6.99 0.19 7.61
C ASP A 36 6.57 0.55 9.04
N VAL A 37 5.31 0.91 9.23
CA VAL A 37 4.79 1.21 10.58
C VAL A 37 4.85 -0.02 11.48
N ILE A 38 4.52 -1.18 10.95
CA ILE A 38 4.59 -2.43 11.73
C ILE A 38 6.03 -2.71 12.13
N TYR A 39 6.97 -2.56 11.20
CA TYR A 39 8.40 -2.75 11.49
C TYR A 39 8.89 -1.72 12.50
N ALA A 40 8.51 -0.47 12.34
CA ALA A 40 8.94 0.60 13.23
C ALA A 40 8.47 0.37 14.66
N ALA A 41 7.28 -0.16 14.81
CA ALA A 41 6.73 -0.47 16.14
C ALA A 41 7.58 -1.51 16.89
N LYS A 42 8.35 -2.30 16.14
CA LYS A 42 9.24 -3.31 16.72
C LYS A 42 10.69 -2.82 16.87
N GLY A 43 10.93 -1.56 16.61
CA GLY A 43 12.26 -0.98 16.74
C GLY A 43 13.20 -1.27 15.60
N PHE A 44 12.66 -1.59 14.43
CA PHE A 44 13.46 -1.92 13.26
C PHE A 44 14.24 -0.70 12.75
N CYS A 45 15.51 -0.90 12.43
CA CYS A 45 16.36 0.13 11.85
C CYS A 45 16.31 0.03 10.33
N PHE A 46 15.68 1.01 9.72
CA PHE A 46 15.51 1.03 8.27
C PHE A 46 16.78 1.46 7.56
N LYS A 47 17.02 0.89 6.39
CA LYS A 47 18.14 1.28 5.52
C LYS A 47 17.70 2.23 4.42
N ASP A 48 16.42 2.18 4.08
CA ASP A 48 15.83 3.04 3.08
C ASP A 48 15.82 4.49 3.58
N PRO A 49 16.38 5.46 2.81
CA PRO A 49 16.48 6.85 3.28
C PRO A 49 15.15 7.46 3.69
N GLU A 50 14.09 7.16 2.96
CA GLU A 50 12.77 7.70 3.23
C GLU A 50 12.21 7.20 4.54
N ALA A 51 12.24 5.88 4.73
CA ALA A 51 11.76 5.26 5.95
C ALA A 51 12.65 5.61 7.13
N LYS A 52 13.94 5.72 6.90
CA LYS A 52 14.91 6.10 7.92
C LYS A 52 14.60 7.48 8.50
N ALA A 53 14.27 8.42 7.63
CA ALA A 53 13.93 9.76 8.05
C ALA A 53 12.67 9.79 8.90
N LYS A 54 11.74 8.90 8.64
CA LYS A 54 10.47 8.87 9.37
C LYS A 54 10.53 8.09 10.68
N PHE A 55 11.24 6.98 10.71
CA PHE A 55 11.09 6.00 11.78
C PHE A 55 12.34 5.66 12.58
N ASN A 56 13.52 6.10 12.20
CA ASN A 56 14.76 5.62 12.84
C ASN A 56 15.16 6.31 14.13
N ASP A 57 14.31 7.11 14.73
CA ASP A 57 14.68 7.85 15.94
C ASP A 57 15.09 6.95 17.12
N ASN A 58 14.39 5.85 17.32
CA ASN A 58 14.64 4.97 18.44
C ASN A 58 14.78 3.52 18.02
N CYS A 59 15.35 3.28 16.86
CA CYS A 59 15.51 1.91 16.39
C CYS A 59 16.61 1.20 17.17
N PHE A 60 16.49 -0.11 17.29
CA PHE A 60 17.47 -0.91 18.04
C PHE A 60 17.71 -2.30 17.46
N THR A 61 17.06 -2.67 16.36
CA THR A 61 17.25 -4.00 15.82
C THR A 61 17.10 -4.02 14.29
N THR A 62 17.84 -4.94 13.65
CA THR A 62 17.67 -5.21 12.22
C THR A 62 16.91 -6.52 12.01
N LYS A 63 16.57 -7.20 13.11
CA LYS A 63 15.84 -8.48 13.05
C LYS A 63 14.66 -8.45 14.00
N PRO A 64 13.61 -7.70 13.67
CA PRO A 64 12.45 -7.59 14.56
C PRO A 64 11.70 -8.91 14.66
N LYS A 65 11.10 -9.13 15.82
CA LYS A 65 10.26 -10.32 16.04
C LYS A 65 8.82 -9.91 16.02
N PHE A 66 8.04 -10.62 15.22
CA PHE A 66 6.61 -10.31 15.07
C PHE A 66 5.77 -11.37 15.75
N THR A 67 4.63 -10.93 16.29
CA THR A 67 3.60 -11.85 16.78
C THR A 67 2.96 -12.55 15.58
N PRO A 68 2.27 -13.68 15.78
CA PRO A 68 1.58 -14.35 14.69
C PRO A 68 0.60 -13.44 13.94
N LYS A 69 -0.09 -12.56 14.65
CA LYS A 69 -1.01 -11.62 14.02
C LYS A 69 -0.29 -10.59 13.15
N GLU A 70 0.84 -10.09 13.63
CA GLU A 70 1.63 -9.13 12.89
C GLU A 70 2.23 -9.75 11.64
N GLN A 71 2.72 -10.98 11.77
CA GLN A 71 3.26 -11.70 10.63
C GLN A 71 2.19 -11.96 9.58
N GLU A 72 1.01 -12.35 10.02
CA GLU A 72 -0.12 -12.57 9.13
C GLU A 72 -0.47 -11.30 8.36
N LYS A 73 -0.46 -10.17 9.05
CA LYS A 73 -0.74 -8.89 8.43
C LYS A 73 0.32 -8.50 7.40
N LEU A 74 1.58 -8.72 7.74
CA LEU A 74 2.69 -8.46 6.82
C LEU A 74 2.61 -9.34 5.58
N ASP A 75 2.25 -10.60 5.75
CA ASP A 75 2.08 -11.53 4.64
C ASP A 75 0.96 -11.09 3.72
N ALA A 76 -0.15 -10.62 4.30
CA ALA A 76 -1.27 -10.11 3.52
C ALA A 76 -0.86 -8.87 2.73
N ILE A 77 -0.07 -8.00 3.33
CA ILE A 77 0.45 -6.81 2.64
C ILE A 77 1.31 -7.23 1.46
N LYS A 78 2.20 -8.18 1.65
CA LYS A 78 3.08 -8.67 0.57
C LYS A 78 2.28 -9.26 -0.58
N GLU A 79 1.27 -10.06 -0.27
CA GLU A 79 0.41 -10.65 -1.28
C GLU A 79 -0.28 -9.56 -2.10
N ARG A 80 -0.81 -8.56 -1.42
CA ARG A 80 -1.46 -7.47 -2.11
C ARG A 80 -0.50 -6.68 -2.98
N GLN A 81 0.72 -6.48 -2.50
CA GLN A 81 1.75 -5.80 -3.28
C GLN A 81 2.09 -6.57 -4.56
N LYS A 82 2.11 -7.90 -4.48
CA LYS A 82 2.35 -8.74 -5.65
C LYS A 82 1.21 -8.61 -6.65
N GLU A 83 -0.02 -8.64 -6.17
CA GLU A 83 -1.19 -8.50 -7.03
C GLU A 83 -1.18 -7.19 -7.81
N LEU A 84 -0.69 -6.14 -7.18
CA LEU A 84 -0.64 -4.81 -7.78
C LEU A 84 0.66 -4.54 -8.52
N ASN A 85 1.58 -5.49 -8.53
CA ASN A 85 2.91 -5.31 -9.12
C ASN A 85 3.67 -4.13 -8.52
N CYS A 86 3.59 -3.96 -7.22
CA CYS A 86 4.32 -2.91 -6.52
C CYS A 86 5.83 -3.18 -6.55
N LYS A 87 6.60 -2.11 -6.71
CA LYS A 87 8.08 -2.22 -6.78
C LYS A 87 8.78 -1.73 -5.54
#